data_e00572a2b0be52b5f1eac9db12dd055b
#
_entry.id   e00572a2b0be52b5f1eac9db12dd055b
#
_cell.length_a   1.000
_cell.length_b   1.000
_cell.length_c   1.000
_cell.angle_alpha   90.00
_cell.angle_beta   90.00
_cell.angle_gamma   90.00
#
_symmetry.space_group_name_H-M   'P 1'
#
loop_
_entity.id
_entity.type
_entity.pdbx_description
1 polymer ?
#
loop_
_entity_poly.entity_id
_entity_poly.type
_entity_poly.pdbx_seq_one_letter_code
_entity_poly.pdbx_strand_id
1 'polypeptide(L)'
;MSFLRLLLFVCITTPSWAVDKPNILFIAIDDLAPALRCYGNLIAKTPHIDRLAASGVRFDRAYNQLPLCNPTRASVMTGLRPDTIKVYDLDRHFRDEVPKAITLSQTFMRNGWWAGRVGKIYHYNVPASIGTDGFDDPPSWQETVNPKGRDKADEALIFNAEPHRKISAALSWLAADGADEEQTDGMIATEAIKMMQAKRGQPFFLGVGFFRPHTPYVAPRKYFEMYPLKEMRLPYAPKGDRDDIPTAAFAHNCPVPHYGLDELTLRKALQAYYATISFVDAQVGRLMAALDRLGLVDNTIVVLWSDHGYHLGEHNGIWQKRTLFEQASRTPLIIRAPGARGNGTACTRIVEFVDIYPTLTDLAGLKPPKGLEGRSLRPLLDNPLAKWDGHAITQVLRPADQRLAKPVMGRSIRTGRWRYTDWAEGNSGVELYDHANDPMEFNNLALEPDPEARVVMQQLRKLLEQKASGKVPTTPFNPKRL
;
A
#
# COMPACT_ATOMS: atom_id res chain seq x y z
N MET A 1 -54.26 -45.18 -17.27
CA MET A 1 -53.91 -43.78 -17.50
C MET A 1 -52.65 -43.50 -16.71
N SER A 2 -51.48 -43.61 -17.37
CA SER A 2 -50.16 -43.37 -16.75
C SER A 2 -49.74 -41.91 -16.98
N PHE A 3 -49.55 -41.16 -15.92
CA PHE A 3 -49.00 -39.81 -15.97
C PHE A 3 -47.47 -39.86 -15.97
N LEU A 4 -46.87 -39.54 -17.12
CA LEU A 4 -45.43 -39.37 -17.30
C LEU A 4 -45.05 -37.98 -16.75
N ARG A 5 -44.36 -37.88 -15.59
CA ARG A 5 -43.78 -36.64 -15.07
C ARG A 5 -42.49 -36.37 -15.79
N LEU A 6 -42.49 -35.35 -16.66
CA LEU A 6 -41.28 -34.81 -17.29
C LEU A 6 -40.53 -33.92 -16.24
N LEU A 7 -39.39 -34.43 -15.75
CA LEU A 7 -38.46 -33.63 -14.94
C LEU A 7 -37.60 -32.75 -15.86
N LEU A 8 -37.89 -31.45 -15.87
CA LEU A 8 -37.04 -30.45 -16.52
C LEU A 8 -35.79 -30.24 -15.65
N PHE A 9 -34.65 -30.77 -16.07
CA PHE A 9 -33.36 -30.40 -15.52
C PHE A 9 -33.00 -29.01 -16.04
N VAL A 10 -33.17 -27.95 -15.22
CA VAL A 10 -32.60 -26.63 -15.49
C VAL A 10 -31.13 -26.70 -15.15
N CYS A 11 -30.30 -26.85 -16.19
CA CYS A 11 -28.85 -26.71 -16.07
C CYS A 11 -28.56 -25.24 -15.77
N ILE A 12 -28.36 -24.89 -14.50
CA ILE A 12 -27.84 -23.58 -14.10
C ILE A 12 -26.36 -23.56 -14.48
N THR A 13 -26.06 -23.14 -15.71
CA THR A 13 -24.69 -22.79 -16.09
C THR A 13 -24.32 -21.53 -15.31
N THR A 14 -23.54 -21.69 -14.24
CA THR A 14 -22.82 -20.57 -13.65
C THR A 14 -21.92 -20.00 -14.74
N PRO A 15 -22.02 -18.70 -15.10
CA PRO A 15 -21.12 -18.14 -16.09
C PRO A 15 -19.70 -18.21 -15.52
N SER A 16 -18.89 -19.09 -16.07
CA SER A 16 -17.44 -19.09 -15.85
C SER A 16 -16.89 -17.88 -16.59
N TRP A 17 -16.53 -16.83 -15.87
CA TRP A 17 -15.85 -15.68 -16.43
C TRP A 17 -14.31 -15.84 -16.44
N ALA A 18 -13.86 -17.08 -16.46
CA ALA A 18 -12.46 -17.37 -16.70
C ALA A 18 -12.11 -16.96 -18.15
N VAL A 19 -11.60 -15.74 -18.29
CA VAL A 19 -10.89 -15.35 -19.50
C VAL A 19 -9.65 -16.23 -19.59
N ASP A 20 -9.45 -16.88 -20.74
CA ASP A 20 -8.26 -17.69 -20.94
C ASP A 20 -7.01 -16.81 -20.80
N LYS A 21 -6.22 -17.04 -19.73
CA LYS A 21 -4.97 -16.34 -19.43
C LYS A 21 -5.07 -14.80 -19.46
N PRO A 22 -5.76 -14.16 -18.49
CA PRO A 22 -5.86 -12.70 -18.45
C PRO A 22 -4.49 -12.05 -18.26
N ASN A 23 -4.29 -10.89 -18.87
CA ASN A 23 -3.14 -10.04 -18.55
C ASN A 23 -3.27 -9.50 -17.12
N ILE A 24 -2.13 -9.21 -16.50
CA ILE A 24 -2.06 -8.54 -15.21
C ILE A 24 -1.33 -7.20 -15.38
N LEU A 25 -2.01 -6.11 -15.10
CA LEU A 25 -1.41 -4.79 -14.92
C LEU A 25 -1.36 -4.48 -13.43
N PHE A 26 -0.15 -4.56 -12.85
CA PHE A 26 0.10 -4.49 -11.42
C PHE A 26 0.75 -3.14 -11.07
N ILE A 27 -0.08 -2.15 -10.67
CA ILE A 27 0.32 -0.76 -10.44
C ILE A 27 0.59 -0.57 -8.95
N ALA A 28 1.85 -0.33 -8.60
CA ALA A 28 2.31 0.00 -7.25
C ALA A 28 2.62 1.49 -7.16
N ILE A 29 2.09 2.17 -6.14
CA ILE A 29 2.33 3.60 -5.88
C ILE A 29 3.00 3.71 -4.51
N ASP A 30 4.10 4.45 -4.42
CA ASP A 30 4.93 4.53 -3.22
C ASP A 30 4.43 5.64 -2.28
N ASP A 31 4.25 5.35 -0.98
CA ASP A 31 3.80 6.30 0.05
C ASP A 31 2.41 6.94 -0.19
N LEU A 32 1.51 6.29 -0.92
CA LEU A 32 0.19 6.84 -1.20
C LEU A 32 -0.78 6.53 -0.05
N ALA A 33 -1.11 7.56 0.74
CA ALA A 33 -2.22 7.50 1.69
C ALA A 33 -3.57 7.28 0.97
N PRO A 34 -4.64 6.83 1.67
CA PRO A 34 -5.99 6.82 1.12
C PRO A 34 -6.55 8.26 0.96
N ALA A 35 -5.67 9.21 0.62
CA ALA A 35 -5.94 10.62 0.35
C ALA A 35 -6.38 10.84 -1.10
N LEU A 36 -7.29 9.99 -1.60
CA LEU A 36 -7.85 10.01 -2.95
C LEU A 36 -9.33 10.38 -2.88
N ARG A 37 -9.86 11.01 -3.94
CA ARG A 37 -11.26 11.43 -3.97
C ARG A 37 -12.22 10.26 -3.84
N CYS A 38 -11.95 9.14 -4.50
CA CYS A 38 -12.74 7.92 -4.37
C CYS A 38 -12.72 7.31 -2.94
N TYR A 39 -11.74 7.65 -2.10
CA TYR A 39 -11.68 7.29 -0.68
C TYR A 39 -12.24 8.39 0.25
N GLY A 40 -12.90 9.41 -0.31
CA GLY A 40 -13.57 10.46 0.46
C GLY A 40 -12.73 11.73 0.70
N ASN A 41 -11.52 11.83 0.18
CA ASN A 41 -10.74 13.06 0.29
C ASN A 41 -11.27 14.13 -0.68
N LEU A 42 -11.73 15.27 -0.14
CA LEU A 42 -12.33 16.33 -0.93
C LEU A 42 -11.31 17.26 -1.59
N ILE A 43 -10.05 17.23 -1.16
CA ILE A 43 -8.97 18.08 -1.67
C ILE A 43 -8.34 17.45 -2.91
N ALA A 44 -8.07 16.14 -2.86
CA ALA A 44 -7.36 15.42 -3.91
C ALA A 44 -8.09 15.47 -5.27
N LYS A 45 -7.35 15.73 -6.34
CA LYS A 45 -7.85 15.75 -7.72
C LYS A 45 -7.30 14.51 -8.44
N THR A 46 -8.10 13.42 -8.41
CA THR A 46 -7.70 12.08 -8.85
C THR A 46 -8.68 11.45 -9.84
N PRO A 47 -9.06 12.15 -10.95
CA PRO A 47 -10.14 11.71 -11.83
C PRO A 47 -9.87 10.37 -12.53
N HIS A 48 -8.61 9.97 -12.70
CA HIS A 48 -8.26 8.72 -13.39
C HIS A 48 -8.32 7.53 -12.46
N ILE A 49 -7.79 7.66 -11.24
CA ILE A 49 -7.91 6.63 -10.19
C ILE A 49 -9.39 6.49 -9.77
N ASP A 50 -10.15 7.59 -9.70
CA ASP A 50 -11.58 7.56 -9.42
C ASP A 50 -12.36 6.77 -10.50
N ARG A 51 -12.01 6.92 -11.79
CA ARG A 51 -12.58 6.10 -12.88
C ARG A 51 -12.20 4.64 -12.77
N LEU A 52 -10.96 4.33 -12.41
CA LEU A 52 -10.56 2.94 -12.14
C LEU A 52 -11.38 2.35 -10.98
N ALA A 53 -11.56 3.09 -9.90
CA ALA A 53 -12.39 2.69 -8.77
C ALA A 53 -13.86 2.48 -9.17
N ALA A 54 -14.40 3.34 -10.05
CA ALA A 54 -15.76 3.20 -10.59
C ALA A 54 -15.92 2.03 -11.57
N SER A 55 -14.85 1.42 -12.03
CA SER A 55 -14.85 0.25 -12.93
C SER A 55 -14.27 -1.03 -12.31
N GLY A 56 -13.85 -0.98 -11.06
CA GLY A 56 -13.31 -2.09 -10.28
C GLY A 56 -13.95 -2.19 -8.90
N VAL A 57 -13.48 -3.08 -8.05
CA VAL A 57 -13.84 -3.12 -6.63
C VAL A 57 -12.80 -2.29 -5.86
N ARG A 58 -13.27 -1.25 -5.17
CA ARG A 58 -12.46 -0.46 -4.25
C ARG A 58 -12.56 -1.07 -2.85
N PHE A 59 -11.44 -1.43 -2.27
CA PHE A 59 -11.40 -1.94 -0.89
C PHE A 59 -11.15 -0.77 0.07
N ASP A 60 -12.16 -0.42 0.85
CA ASP A 60 -12.09 0.72 1.78
C ASP A 60 -11.22 0.43 3.01
N ARG A 61 -11.00 -0.86 3.33
CA ARG A 61 -10.29 -1.34 4.52
C ARG A 61 -9.27 -2.41 4.16
N ALA A 62 -8.27 -2.03 3.34
CA ALA A 62 -7.13 -2.87 3.00
C ALA A 62 -5.90 -2.45 3.83
N TYR A 63 -5.19 -3.43 4.38
CA TYR A 63 -4.10 -3.19 5.33
C TYR A 63 -2.81 -3.86 4.90
N ASN A 64 -1.71 -3.13 5.04
CA ASN A 64 -0.37 -3.66 4.85
C ASN A 64 0.08 -4.48 6.07
N GLN A 65 1.11 -5.33 5.89
CA GLN A 65 1.65 -6.15 6.96
C GLN A 65 2.69 -5.41 7.81
N LEU A 66 3.35 -4.40 7.26
CA LEU A 66 4.29 -3.53 7.96
C LEU A 66 4.37 -2.20 7.21
N PRO A 67 4.07 -1.03 7.82
CA PRO A 67 4.01 0.26 7.13
C PRO A 67 5.39 0.80 6.78
N LEU A 68 6.09 0.09 5.89
CA LEU A 68 7.41 0.40 5.36
C LEU A 68 7.60 -0.30 4.01
N CYS A 69 8.23 0.36 3.06
CA CYS A 69 8.29 -0.06 1.65
C CYS A 69 8.82 -1.49 1.47
N ASN A 70 10.04 -1.82 1.94
CA ASN A 70 10.64 -3.13 1.71
C ASN A 70 9.81 -4.28 2.29
N PRO A 71 9.41 -4.27 3.58
CA PRO A 71 8.64 -5.37 4.17
C PRO A 71 7.30 -5.61 3.48
N THR A 72 6.55 -4.53 3.21
CA THR A 72 5.25 -4.68 2.54
C THR A 72 5.41 -5.22 1.12
N ARG A 73 6.34 -4.66 0.33
CA ARG A 73 6.56 -5.10 -1.05
C ARG A 73 7.04 -6.54 -1.11
N ALA A 74 7.94 -6.94 -0.22
CA ALA A 74 8.35 -8.33 -0.07
C ALA A 74 7.18 -9.24 0.33
N SER A 75 6.32 -8.83 1.27
CA SER A 75 5.13 -9.57 1.68
C SER A 75 4.13 -9.76 0.53
N VAL A 76 3.84 -8.70 -0.24
CA VAL A 76 2.95 -8.77 -1.41
C VAL A 76 3.50 -9.71 -2.47
N MET A 77 4.78 -9.60 -2.79
CA MET A 77 5.40 -10.40 -3.86
C MET A 77 5.64 -11.86 -3.47
N THR A 78 5.76 -12.17 -2.18
CA THR A 78 5.95 -13.56 -1.70
C THR A 78 4.65 -14.20 -1.20
N GLY A 79 3.63 -13.40 -0.85
CA GLY A 79 2.42 -13.85 -0.16
C GLY A 79 2.67 -14.29 1.29
N LEU A 80 3.79 -13.85 1.89
CA LEU A 80 4.26 -14.23 3.22
C LEU A 80 4.37 -13.00 4.13
N ARG A 81 4.13 -13.19 5.43
CA ARG A 81 4.20 -12.11 6.42
C ARG A 81 5.66 -11.75 6.77
N PRO A 82 5.90 -10.54 7.30
CA PRO A 82 7.24 -10.12 7.73
C PRO A 82 7.88 -11.09 8.72
N ASP A 83 7.11 -11.73 9.61
CA ASP A 83 7.61 -12.71 10.55
C ASP A 83 8.12 -13.99 9.87
N THR A 84 7.58 -14.36 8.72
CA THR A 84 8.03 -15.52 7.92
C THR A 84 9.24 -15.19 7.09
N ILE A 85 9.27 -14.02 6.44
CA ILE A 85 10.38 -13.59 5.58
C ILE A 85 11.49 -12.85 6.33
N LYS A 86 11.32 -12.55 7.63
CA LYS A 86 12.24 -11.82 8.52
C LYS A 86 12.67 -10.45 7.99
N VAL A 87 11.81 -9.79 7.22
CA VAL A 87 12.05 -8.45 6.68
C VAL A 87 11.26 -7.44 7.48
N TYR A 88 11.95 -6.61 8.28
CA TYR A 88 11.35 -5.60 9.16
C TYR A 88 11.89 -4.19 8.91
N ASP A 89 12.88 -4.07 8.01
CA ASP A 89 13.60 -2.84 7.67
C ASP A 89 13.77 -2.69 6.15
N LEU A 90 14.58 -1.71 5.74
CA LEU A 90 14.86 -1.41 4.32
C LEU A 90 16.07 -2.15 3.75
N ASP A 91 16.86 -2.82 4.59
CA ASP A 91 18.19 -3.31 4.23
C ASP A 91 18.27 -4.83 4.02
N ARG A 92 17.25 -5.59 4.50
CA ARG A 92 17.25 -7.05 4.39
C ARG A 92 16.46 -7.52 3.18
N HIS A 93 17.04 -8.39 2.36
CA HIS A 93 16.36 -9.03 1.26
C HIS A 93 15.60 -10.29 1.74
N PHE A 94 14.37 -10.49 1.25
CA PHE A 94 13.57 -11.67 1.65
C PHE A 94 14.23 -13.00 1.28
N ARG A 95 15.06 -13.03 0.22
CA ARG A 95 15.79 -14.24 -0.21
C ARG A 95 16.84 -14.73 0.80
N ASP A 96 17.25 -13.86 1.72
CA ASP A 96 18.19 -14.25 2.78
C ASP A 96 17.55 -15.27 3.73
N GLU A 97 16.24 -15.17 3.94
CA GLU A 97 15.48 -16.07 4.82
C GLU A 97 14.71 -17.15 4.04
N VAL A 98 14.11 -16.78 2.92
CA VAL A 98 13.27 -17.66 2.11
C VAL A 98 13.80 -17.76 0.66
N PRO A 99 15.02 -18.31 0.45
CA PRO A 99 15.71 -18.28 -0.86
C PRO A 99 14.94 -19.00 -1.97
N LYS A 100 14.07 -19.95 -1.61
CA LYS A 100 13.26 -20.75 -2.55
C LYS A 100 11.83 -20.23 -2.74
N ALA A 101 11.48 -19.08 -2.14
CA ALA A 101 10.17 -18.48 -2.30
C ALA A 101 9.87 -18.24 -3.79
N ILE A 102 8.69 -18.66 -4.23
CA ILE A 102 8.18 -18.38 -5.57
C ILE A 102 7.41 -17.09 -5.49
N THR A 103 7.90 -16.05 -6.14
CA THR A 103 7.23 -14.75 -6.15
C THR A 103 5.99 -14.75 -7.02
N LEU A 104 5.12 -13.76 -6.83
CA LEU A 104 3.88 -13.60 -7.59
C LEU A 104 4.15 -13.65 -9.11
N SER A 105 5.05 -12.80 -9.60
CA SER A 105 5.43 -12.77 -11.02
C SER A 105 6.05 -14.09 -11.50
N GLN A 106 6.88 -14.75 -10.67
CA GLN A 106 7.42 -16.08 -10.99
C GLN A 106 6.32 -17.13 -11.15
N THR A 107 5.23 -17.07 -10.38
CA THR A 107 4.10 -17.98 -10.56
C THR A 107 3.48 -17.80 -11.94
N PHE A 108 3.29 -16.56 -12.38
CA PHE A 108 2.79 -16.29 -13.73
C PHE A 108 3.78 -16.77 -14.81
N MET A 109 5.08 -16.47 -14.67
CA MET A 109 6.11 -16.94 -15.62
C MET A 109 6.13 -18.47 -15.79
N ARG A 110 6.06 -19.20 -14.67
CA ARG A 110 6.02 -20.68 -14.67
C ARG A 110 4.79 -21.28 -15.35
N ASN A 111 3.74 -20.48 -15.54
CA ASN A 111 2.50 -20.87 -16.20
C ASN A 111 2.34 -20.26 -17.60
N GLY A 112 3.41 -19.66 -18.15
CA GLY A 112 3.47 -19.21 -19.53
C GLY A 112 3.02 -17.77 -19.77
N TRP A 113 3.05 -16.91 -18.73
CA TRP A 113 2.98 -15.46 -18.89
C TRP A 113 4.39 -14.90 -19.10
N TRP A 114 4.51 -13.88 -19.93
CA TRP A 114 5.66 -13.02 -19.88
C TRP A 114 5.55 -12.09 -18.66
N ALA A 115 6.64 -11.87 -17.92
CA ALA A 115 6.67 -10.98 -16.78
C ALA A 115 7.75 -9.92 -16.93
N GLY A 116 7.35 -8.65 -16.82
CA GLY A 116 8.25 -7.51 -16.82
C GLY A 116 7.86 -6.47 -15.78
N ARG A 117 8.79 -5.55 -15.49
CA ARG A 117 8.53 -4.40 -14.64
C ARG A 117 9.15 -3.13 -15.15
N VAL A 118 8.52 -2.02 -14.80
CA VAL A 118 9.06 -0.67 -14.95
C VAL A 118 8.99 0.05 -13.62
N GLY A 119 10.11 0.58 -13.13
CA GLY A 119 10.18 1.34 -11.88
C GLY A 119 10.06 0.49 -10.60
N LYS A 120 9.50 1.06 -9.53
CA LYS A 120 9.60 0.56 -8.15
C LYS A 120 8.55 -0.49 -7.81
N ILE A 121 8.81 -1.77 -8.05
CA ILE A 121 8.00 -2.88 -7.53
C ILE A 121 8.57 -3.38 -6.21
N TYR A 122 9.85 -3.73 -6.15
CA TYR A 122 10.59 -3.95 -4.90
C TYR A 122 11.09 -2.62 -4.32
N HIS A 123 11.89 -2.67 -3.27
CA HIS A 123 12.35 -1.46 -2.59
C HIS A 123 13.43 -0.70 -3.37
N TYR A 124 13.35 0.62 -3.30
CA TYR A 124 14.36 1.56 -3.80
C TYR A 124 14.60 2.66 -2.76
N ASN A 125 15.84 3.01 -2.54
CA ASN A 125 16.22 4.21 -1.80
C ASN A 125 15.94 5.44 -2.66
N VAL A 126 14.82 6.14 -2.43
CA VAL A 126 14.40 7.32 -3.19
C VAL A 126 15.02 8.58 -2.59
N PRO A 127 15.60 9.48 -3.38
CA PRO A 127 15.80 9.43 -4.83
C PRO A 127 17.11 8.74 -5.26
N ALA A 128 17.93 8.27 -4.32
CA ALA A 128 19.30 7.81 -4.61
C ALA A 128 19.37 6.65 -5.63
N SER A 129 18.42 5.70 -5.55
CA SER A 129 18.40 4.53 -6.44
C SER A 129 17.54 4.71 -7.70
N ILE A 130 16.98 5.89 -7.98
CA ILE A 130 16.26 6.16 -9.24
C ILE A 130 17.22 5.98 -10.42
N GLY A 131 16.81 5.21 -11.42
CA GLY A 131 17.63 4.88 -12.58
C GLY A 131 18.58 3.67 -12.38
N THR A 132 18.44 2.93 -11.28
CA THR A 132 19.18 1.69 -10.99
C THR A 132 18.20 0.53 -10.77
N ASP A 133 18.72 -0.69 -10.54
CA ASP A 133 17.87 -1.84 -10.21
C ASP A 133 17.31 -1.77 -8.78
N GLY A 134 17.78 -0.86 -7.94
CA GLY A 134 17.34 -0.75 -6.55
C GLY A 134 17.63 -2.02 -5.75
N PHE A 135 16.68 -2.42 -4.90
CA PHE A 135 16.75 -3.65 -4.10
C PHE A 135 15.83 -4.72 -4.69
N ASP A 136 16.00 -4.97 -6.01
CA ASP A 136 15.15 -5.85 -6.82
C ASP A 136 15.37 -7.35 -6.55
N ASP A 137 14.50 -8.17 -7.12
CA ASP A 137 14.62 -9.63 -7.21
C ASP A 137 14.72 -10.04 -8.69
N PRO A 138 15.92 -10.10 -9.28
CA PRO A 138 16.09 -10.40 -10.70
C PRO A 138 15.36 -11.67 -11.19
N PRO A 139 15.28 -12.78 -10.40
CA PRO A 139 14.53 -13.96 -10.82
C PRO A 139 13.02 -13.74 -11.01
N SER A 140 12.48 -12.64 -10.49
CA SER A 140 11.06 -12.29 -10.62
C SER A 140 10.66 -11.77 -12.00
N TRP A 141 11.62 -11.45 -12.88
CA TRP A 141 11.39 -10.72 -14.12
C TRP A 141 12.16 -11.27 -15.30
N GLN A 142 11.57 -11.18 -16.49
CA GLN A 142 12.26 -11.44 -17.78
C GLN A 142 12.77 -10.14 -18.41
N GLU A 143 12.17 -9.01 -18.04
CA GLU A 143 12.58 -7.69 -18.53
C GLU A 143 12.34 -6.63 -17.46
N THR A 144 13.31 -5.74 -17.26
CA THR A 144 13.23 -4.65 -16.28
C THR A 144 13.67 -3.34 -16.93
N VAL A 145 12.93 -2.26 -16.64
CA VAL A 145 13.31 -0.90 -17.07
C VAL A 145 13.28 0.04 -15.88
N ASN A 146 14.36 0.79 -15.72
CA ASN A 146 14.56 1.73 -14.62
C ASN A 146 14.74 3.15 -15.17
N PRO A 147 13.67 3.87 -15.49
CA PRO A 147 13.76 5.23 -16.00
C PRO A 147 14.40 6.18 -14.99
N LYS A 148 15.07 7.18 -15.51
CA LYS A 148 15.69 8.25 -14.75
C LYS A 148 15.39 9.58 -15.46
N GLY A 149 14.44 10.32 -14.91
CA GLY A 149 13.96 11.55 -15.49
C GLY A 149 14.63 12.80 -14.96
N ARG A 150 14.07 13.92 -15.36
CA ARG A 150 14.52 15.26 -15.00
C ARG A 150 14.48 15.51 -13.49
N ASP A 151 13.48 14.99 -12.77
CA ASP A 151 13.36 15.07 -11.31
C ASP A 151 14.59 14.54 -10.56
N LYS A 152 15.36 13.63 -11.19
CA LYS A 152 16.64 13.17 -10.67
C LYS A 152 17.79 14.09 -11.10
N ALA A 153 17.76 14.64 -12.31
CA ALA A 153 18.77 15.58 -12.77
C ALA A 153 18.71 16.91 -11.99
N ASP A 154 17.50 17.36 -11.67
CA ASP A 154 17.21 18.60 -10.95
C ASP A 154 17.23 18.42 -9.41
N GLU A 155 17.78 17.32 -8.87
CA GLU A 155 17.78 16.98 -7.44
C GLU A 155 18.37 18.11 -6.56
N ALA A 156 19.35 18.86 -7.06
CA ALA A 156 19.95 19.98 -6.36
C ALA A 156 19.01 21.18 -6.15
N LEU A 157 17.89 21.25 -6.89
CA LEU A 157 16.87 22.29 -6.78
C LEU A 157 15.79 21.97 -5.74
N ILE A 158 15.81 20.75 -5.16
CA ILE A 158 14.81 20.31 -4.20
C ILE A 158 14.95 21.11 -2.91
N PHE A 159 13.87 21.78 -2.51
CA PHE A 159 13.78 22.42 -1.21
C PHE A 159 13.71 21.35 -0.12
N ASN A 160 14.55 21.47 0.91
CA ASN A 160 14.57 20.59 2.07
C ASN A 160 14.19 21.41 3.31
N ALA A 161 13.03 21.12 3.93
CA ALA A 161 12.56 21.80 5.13
C ALA A 161 13.43 21.48 6.38
N GLU A 162 14.19 20.39 6.33
CA GLU A 162 15.09 19.94 7.40
C GLU A 162 16.50 19.70 6.85
N PRO A 163 17.32 20.76 6.61
CA PRO A 163 18.61 20.65 5.91
C PRO A 163 19.63 19.69 6.53
N HIS A 164 19.47 19.37 7.83
CA HIS A 164 20.31 18.40 8.55
C HIS A 164 19.92 16.94 8.27
N ARG A 165 18.83 16.70 7.55
CA ARG A 165 18.35 15.37 7.16
C ARG A 165 18.45 15.17 5.66
N LYS A 166 18.48 13.91 5.23
CA LYS A 166 18.40 13.57 3.80
C LYS A 166 17.03 13.99 3.25
N ILE A 167 16.98 14.44 2.01
CA ILE A 167 15.71 14.82 1.34
C ILE A 167 14.70 13.67 1.28
N SER A 168 15.13 12.41 1.40
CA SER A 168 14.28 11.22 1.48
C SER A 168 13.63 11.00 2.85
N ALA A 169 14.15 11.66 3.89
CA ALA A 169 13.71 11.50 5.28
C ALA A 169 13.11 12.78 5.87
N ALA A 170 13.24 13.90 5.16
CA ALA A 170 12.68 15.21 5.50
C ALA A 170 11.41 15.48 4.71
N LEU A 171 10.67 16.52 5.09
CA LEU A 171 9.68 17.14 4.21
C LEU A 171 10.42 17.96 3.17
N SER A 172 10.42 17.48 1.93
CA SER A 172 11.18 18.08 0.84
C SER A 172 10.38 18.03 -0.46
N TRP A 173 10.50 19.06 -1.31
CA TRP A 173 9.70 19.16 -2.53
C TRP A 173 10.34 20.00 -3.61
N LEU A 174 9.83 19.82 -4.84
CA LEU A 174 10.16 20.65 -6.01
C LEU A 174 8.94 20.73 -6.94
N ALA A 175 8.49 21.95 -7.23
CA ALA A 175 7.63 22.23 -8.37
C ALA A 175 8.52 22.27 -9.62
N ALA A 176 8.70 21.11 -10.27
CA ALA A 176 9.63 20.92 -11.34
C ALA A 176 9.18 21.61 -12.63
N ASP A 177 10.14 22.05 -13.44
CA ASP A 177 9.90 22.44 -14.82
C ASP A 177 9.79 21.21 -15.73
N GLY A 178 9.32 21.40 -16.97
CA GLY A 178 9.18 20.35 -17.98
C GLY A 178 7.83 19.64 -17.99
N ALA A 179 7.68 18.77 -18.98
CA ALA A 179 6.48 17.97 -19.19
C ALA A 179 6.44 16.74 -18.28
N ASP A 180 5.29 16.07 -18.21
CA ASP A 180 5.11 14.84 -17.46
C ASP A 180 6.11 13.75 -17.90
N GLU A 181 6.29 13.61 -19.21
CA GLU A 181 7.14 12.62 -19.84
C GLU A 181 8.65 12.82 -19.60
N GLU A 182 9.05 14.02 -19.14
CA GLU A 182 10.43 14.30 -18.75
C GLU A 182 10.73 13.87 -17.30
N GLN A 183 9.69 13.65 -16.47
CA GLN A 183 9.84 13.20 -15.09
C GLN A 183 9.93 11.66 -15.03
N THR A 184 10.57 11.12 -14.01
CA THR A 184 10.75 9.68 -13.85
C THR A 184 9.45 8.91 -13.93
N ASP A 185 8.40 9.32 -13.19
CA ASP A 185 7.11 8.61 -13.20
C ASP A 185 6.37 8.73 -14.54
N GLY A 186 6.53 9.84 -15.26
CA GLY A 186 6.03 9.99 -16.61
C GLY A 186 6.74 9.07 -17.61
N MET A 187 8.07 8.91 -17.47
CA MET A 187 8.85 7.94 -18.25
C MET A 187 8.46 6.50 -17.91
N ILE A 188 8.17 6.19 -16.62
CA ILE A 188 7.67 4.88 -16.21
C ILE A 188 6.39 4.53 -16.95
N ALA A 189 5.42 5.45 -17.00
CA ALA A 189 4.18 5.23 -17.74
C ALA A 189 4.45 5.03 -19.25
N THR A 190 5.37 5.80 -19.84
CA THR A 190 5.74 5.67 -21.25
C THR A 190 6.34 4.30 -21.56
N GLU A 191 7.30 3.83 -20.77
CA GLU A 191 7.94 2.52 -20.98
C GLU A 191 6.96 1.36 -20.72
N ALA A 192 6.09 1.47 -19.71
CA ALA A 192 5.04 0.48 -19.46
C ALA A 192 4.06 0.36 -20.65
N ILE A 193 3.69 1.48 -21.27
CA ILE A 193 2.85 1.50 -22.48
C ILE A 193 3.55 0.81 -23.66
N LYS A 194 4.85 1.06 -23.85
CA LYS A 194 5.65 0.37 -24.89
C LYS A 194 5.68 -1.15 -24.65
N MET A 195 5.86 -1.59 -23.41
CA MET A 195 5.83 -3.02 -23.07
C MET A 195 4.46 -3.63 -23.31
N MET A 196 3.36 -3.00 -22.90
CA MET A 196 2.00 -3.46 -23.21
C MET A 196 1.77 -3.62 -24.70
N GLN A 197 2.22 -2.65 -25.50
CA GLN A 197 2.12 -2.71 -26.96
C GLN A 197 2.95 -3.86 -27.55
N ALA A 198 4.18 -4.04 -27.09
CA ALA A 198 5.08 -5.08 -27.58
C ALA A 198 4.60 -6.49 -27.21
N LYS A 199 3.91 -6.65 -26.08
CA LYS A 199 3.44 -7.95 -25.55
C LYS A 199 1.94 -8.20 -25.76
N ARG A 200 1.23 -7.36 -26.52
CA ARG A 200 -0.23 -7.49 -26.72
C ARG A 200 -0.72 -8.82 -27.29
N GLY A 201 0.16 -9.59 -27.94
CA GLY A 201 -0.15 -10.87 -28.55
C GLY A 201 0.07 -12.09 -27.64
N GLN A 202 0.44 -11.89 -26.39
CA GLN A 202 0.67 -12.98 -25.41
C GLN A 202 0.24 -12.52 -24.00
N PRO A 203 -0.12 -13.45 -23.11
CA PRO A 203 -0.44 -13.09 -21.74
C PRO A 203 0.78 -12.52 -21.03
N PHE A 204 0.58 -11.42 -20.27
CA PHE A 204 1.66 -10.76 -19.55
C PHE A 204 1.29 -10.45 -18.10
N PHE A 205 2.31 -10.41 -17.25
CA PHE A 205 2.31 -9.81 -15.93
C PHE A 205 3.23 -8.59 -15.98
N LEU A 206 2.66 -7.39 -15.97
CA LEU A 206 3.41 -6.13 -16.02
C LEU A 206 3.32 -5.39 -14.69
N GLY A 207 4.43 -5.32 -13.96
CA GLY A 207 4.60 -4.48 -12.79
C GLY A 207 4.94 -3.04 -13.20
N VAL A 208 4.15 -2.07 -12.75
CA VAL A 208 4.40 -0.63 -12.96
C VAL A 208 4.48 0.04 -11.60
N GLY A 209 5.68 0.49 -11.22
CA GLY A 209 5.93 1.05 -9.89
C GLY A 209 6.31 2.52 -9.94
N PHE A 210 5.41 3.40 -9.49
CA PHE A 210 5.63 4.82 -9.37
C PHE A 210 6.35 5.17 -8.07
N PHE A 211 7.21 6.18 -8.12
CA PHE A 211 7.96 6.67 -6.97
C PHE A 211 7.19 7.71 -6.15
N ARG A 212 6.34 8.52 -6.78
CA ARG A 212 5.54 9.53 -6.08
C ARG A 212 4.26 8.90 -5.53
N PRO A 213 3.76 9.42 -4.39
CA PRO A 213 4.17 10.61 -3.64
C PRO A 213 5.29 10.43 -2.60
N HIS A 214 6.19 9.44 -2.68
CA HIS A 214 7.34 9.37 -1.76
C HIS A 214 8.19 10.66 -1.80
N THR A 215 8.69 11.08 -0.65
CA THR A 215 9.64 12.22 -0.56
C THR A 215 10.93 11.94 -1.35
N PRO A 216 11.52 12.94 -1.98
CA PRO A 216 11.03 14.32 -2.15
C PRO A 216 9.78 14.38 -3.02
N TYR A 217 8.82 15.27 -2.68
CA TYR A 217 7.59 15.45 -3.45
C TYR A 217 7.89 16.27 -4.71
N VAL A 218 8.14 15.61 -5.81
CA VAL A 218 8.49 16.27 -7.09
C VAL A 218 7.40 16.00 -8.11
N ALA A 219 6.83 17.06 -8.67
CA ALA A 219 5.88 17.01 -9.77
C ALA A 219 6.02 18.26 -10.64
N PRO A 220 5.61 18.22 -11.92
CA PRO A 220 5.51 19.41 -12.76
C PRO A 220 4.70 20.53 -12.11
N ARG A 221 5.14 21.78 -12.26
CA ARG A 221 4.57 22.98 -11.63
C ARG A 221 3.05 23.08 -11.77
N LYS A 222 2.49 22.70 -12.92
CA LYS A 222 1.05 22.71 -13.18
C LYS A 222 0.21 21.96 -12.13
N TYR A 223 0.79 20.90 -11.49
CA TYR A 223 0.08 20.17 -10.45
C TYR A 223 0.10 20.91 -9.11
N PHE A 224 1.14 21.67 -8.80
CA PHE A 224 1.16 22.56 -7.62
C PHE A 224 0.12 23.69 -7.76
N GLU A 225 -0.05 24.23 -8.94
CA GLU A 225 -1.05 25.28 -9.24
C GLU A 225 -2.50 24.80 -9.04
N MET A 226 -2.74 23.48 -9.11
CA MET A 226 -4.05 22.89 -8.82
C MET A 226 -4.46 23.05 -7.35
N TYR A 227 -3.53 23.33 -6.44
CA TYR A 227 -3.73 23.31 -4.98
C TYR A 227 -3.34 24.65 -4.34
N PRO A 228 -4.23 25.65 -4.32
CA PRO A 228 -3.94 26.94 -3.69
C PRO A 228 -3.54 26.77 -2.22
N LEU A 229 -2.41 27.36 -1.83
CA LEU A 229 -1.86 27.19 -0.48
C LEU A 229 -2.85 27.62 0.63
N LYS A 230 -3.71 28.60 0.34
CA LYS A 230 -4.77 29.05 1.26
C LYS A 230 -5.82 27.98 1.58
N GLU A 231 -5.94 26.94 0.74
CA GLU A 231 -6.88 25.83 0.91
C GLU A 231 -6.26 24.64 1.66
N MET A 232 -4.95 24.60 1.77
CA MET A 232 -4.26 23.54 2.52
C MET A 232 -4.51 23.71 4.03
N ARG A 233 -5.03 22.67 4.68
CA ARG A 233 -5.28 22.63 6.11
C ARG A 233 -4.60 21.40 6.71
N LEU A 234 -3.93 21.60 7.84
CA LEU A 234 -3.44 20.48 8.63
C LEU A 234 -4.62 19.66 9.17
N PRO A 235 -4.47 18.36 9.33
CA PRO A 235 -5.47 17.51 9.96
C PRO A 235 -5.81 18.04 11.37
N TYR A 236 -7.08 17.91 11.75
CA TYR A 236 -7.52 18.19 13.10
C TYR A 236 -6.99 17.10 14.05
N ALA A 237 -6.55 17.54 15.23
CA ALA A 237 -6.32 16.69 16.39
C ALA A 237 -6.82 17.43 17.63
N PRO A 238 -7.48 16.76 18.60
CA PRO A 238 -7.90 17.40 19.84
C PRO A 238 -6.69 17.79 20.69
N LYS A 239 -6.89 18.73 21.60
CA LYS A 239 -5.86 19.07 22.59
C LYS A 239 -5.61 17.84 23.48
N GLY A 240 -4.34 17.47 23.67
CA GLY A 240 -3.96 16.31 24.49
C GLY A 240 -4.03 14.95 23.76
N ASP A 241 -4.34 14.93 22.47
CA ASP A 241 -4.38 13.71 21.65
C ASP A 241 -3.14 12.78 21.78
N ARG A 242 -2.00 13.36 22.12
CA ARG A 242 -0.74 12.59 22.26
C ARG A 242 -0.49 12.07 23.67
N ASP A 243 -1.30 12.46 24.66
CA ASP A 243 -1.03 12.22 26.08
C ASP A 243 -1.34 10.77 26.47
N ASP A 244 -2.25 10.11 25.77
CA ASP A 244 -2.65 8.71 26.01
C ASP A 244 -1.97 7.70 25.06
N ILE A 245 -1.12 8.17 24.15
CA ILE A 245 -0.41 7.35 23.18
C ILE A 245 0.91 6.83 23.78
N PRO A 246 1.17 5.51 23.79
CA PRO A 246 2.45 4.95 24.27
C PRO A 246 3.65 5.49 23.47
N THR A 247 4.76 5.75 24.16
CA THR A 247 6.00 6.26 23.51
C THR A 247 6.44 5.42 22.31
N ALA A 248 6.27 4.08 22.38
CA ALA A 248 6.62 3.17 21.30
C ALA A 248 5.74 3.34 20.06
N ALA A 249 4.54 3.91 20.17
CA ALA A 249 3.64 4.13 19.04
C ALA A 249 4.16 5.22 18.07
N PHE A 250 4.91 6.20 18.59
CA PHE A 250 5.49 7.25 17.75
C PHE A 250 6.66 6.75 16.94
N ALA A 251 6.65 7.07 15.64
CA ALA A 251 7.72 6.72 14.74
C ALA A 251 9.03 7.45 15.11
N HIS A 252 10.15 6.72 15.10
CA HIS A 252 11.47 7.29 15.42
C HIS A 252 11.96 8.31 14.39
N ASN A 253 11.44 8.26 13.16
CA ASN A 253 11.78 9.20 12.09
C ASN A 253 10.99 10.52 12.15
N CYS A 254 9.98 10.64 13.06
CA CYS A 254 9.29 11.88 13.38
C CYS A 254 9.36 12.12 14.91
N PRO A 255 10.55 12.45 15.43
CA PRO A 255 10.81 12.46 16.88
C PRO A 255 10.11 13.60 17.62
N VAL A 256 9.79 14.68 16.92
CA VAL A 256 9.05 15.84 17.47
C VAL A 256 7.84 16.14 16.58
N PRO A 257 6.74 16.67 17.17
CA PRO A 257 5.56 17.07 16.41
C PRO A 257 5.92 17.98 15.24
N HIS A 258 5.38 17.66 14.06
CA HIS A 258 5.60 18.45 12.84
C HIS A 258 7.08 18.72 12.50
N TYR A 259 8.01 17.92 13.01
CA TYR A 259 9.47 18.16 12.94
C TYR A 259 9.91 19.52 13.53
N GLY A 260 9.05 20.18 14.31
CA GLY A 260 9.28 21.54 14.80
C GLY A 260 9.15 22.63 13.75
N LEU A 261 8.56 22.33 12.60
CA LEU A 261 8.38 23.27 11.48
C LEU A 261 7.17 24.17 11.69
N ASP A 262 7.21 25.35 11.08
CA ASP A 262 6.09 26.30 11.09
C ASP A 262 4.92 25.85 10.18
N GLU A 263 3.71 26.38 10.47
CA GLU A 263 2.49 25.98 9.74
C GLU A 263 2.57 26.26 8.23
N LEU A 264 3.20 27.35 7.81
CA LEU A 264 3.32 27.70 6.40
C LEU A 264 4.15 26.66 5.66
N THR A 265 5.24 26.19 6.24
CA THR A 265 6.10 25.13 5.71
C THR A 265 5.35 23.81 5.62
N LEU A 266 4.58 23.46 6.66
CA LEU A 266 3.74 22.24 6.66
C LEU A 266 2.64 22.28 5.58
N ARG A 267 2.01 23.44 5.39
CA ARG A 267 1.00 23.64 4.32
C ARG A 267 1.61 23.53 2.93
N LYS A 268 2.85 24.00 2.72
CA LYS A 268 3.60 23.78 1.46
C LYS A 268 3.92 22.31 1.24
N ALA A 269 4.26 21.57 2.29
CA ALA A 269 4.47 20.11 2.20
C ALA A 269 3.18 19.37 1.81
N LEU A 270 2.02 19.77 2.38
CA LEU A 270 0.70 19.22 1.98
C LEU A 270 0.38 19.54 0.52
N GLN A 271 0.59 20.79 0.08
CA GLN A 271 0.42 21.18 -1.33
C GLN A 271 1.25 20.29 -2.25
N ALA A 272 2.52 20.09 -1.91
CA ALA A 272 3.44 19.27 -2.68
C ALA A 272 3.02 17.80 -2.73
N TYR A 273 2.56 17.25 -1.59
CA TYR A 273 2.05 15.88 -1.54
C TYR A 273 0.84 15.69 -2.46
N TYR A 274 -0.18 16.58 -2.38
CA TYR A 274 -1.34 16.52 -3.27
C TYR A 274 -0.99 16.76 -4.74
N ALA A 275 -0.03 17.63 -5.03
CA ALA A 275 0.47 17.84 -6.39
C ALA A 275 1.05 16.55 -6.98
N THR A 276 1.84 15.81 -6.20
CA THR A 276 2.42 14.54 -6.63
C THR A 276 1.37 13.43 -6.78
N ILE A 277 0.32 13.42 -5.97
CA ILE A 277 -0.84 12.52 -6.17
C ILE A 277 -1.51 12.77 -7.52
N SER A 278 -1.81 14.03 -7.85
CA SER A 278 -2.43 14.35 -9.15
C SER A 278 -1.52 14.06 -10.34
N PHE A 279 -0.21 14.22 -10.17
CA PHE A 279 0.76 13.83 -11.19
C PHE A 279 0.73 12.32 -11.45
N VAL A 280 0.75 11.49 -10.40
CA VAL A 280 0.65 10.02 -10.55
C VAL A 280 -0.71 9.60 -11.07
N ASP A 281 -1.80 10.24 -10.63
CA ASP A 281 -3.14 10.01 -11.18
C ASP A 281 -3.17 10.18 -12.71
N ALA A 282 -2.53 11.23 -13.23
CA ALA A 282 -2.43 11.43 -14.67
C ALA A 282 -1.64 10.31 -15.36
N GLN A 283 -0.60 9.76 -14.73
CA GLN A 283 0.16 8.64 -15.29
C GLN A 283 -0.68 7.34 -15.27
N VAL A 284 -1.46 7.08 -14.21
CA VAL A 284 -2.45 5.99 -14.19
C VAL A 284 -3.46 6.16 -15.33
N GLY A 285 -3.91 7.40 -15.57
CA GLY A 285 -4.79 7.71 -16.71
C GLY A 285 -4.18 7.34 -18.06
N ARG A 286 -2.89 7.60 -18.26
CA ARG A 286 -2.16 7.21 -19.49
C ARG A 286 -2.12 5.69 -19.67
N LEU A 287 -1.88 4.93 -18.60
CA LEU A 287 -1.87 3.46 -18.64
C LEU A 287 -3.26 2.92 -19.00
N MET A 288 -4.31 3.42 -18.36
CA MET A 288 -5.69 2.96 -18.63
C MET A 288 -6.13 3.30 -20.06
N ALA A 289 -5.82 4.51 -20.54
CA ALA A 289 -6.09 4.88 -21.94
C ALA A 289 -5.31 4.04 -22.96
N ALA A 290 -4.10 3.56 -22.58
CA ALA A 290 -3.34 2.66 -23.42
C ALA A 290 -3.96 1.24 -23.48
N LEU A 291 -4.45 0.71 -22.36
CA LEU A 291 -5.20 -0.56 -22.35
C LEU A 291 -6.40 -0.51 -23.29
N ASP A 292 -7.17 0.59 -23.24
CA ASP A 292 -8.34 0.79 -24.11
C ASP A 292 -7.94 0.87 -25.58
N ARG A 293 -6.99 1.73 -25.94
CA ARG A 293 -6.49 1.91 -27.32
C ARG A 293 -5.89 0.62 -27.90
N LEU A 294 -5.29 -0.24 -27.07
CA LEU A 294 -4.69 -1.50 -27.49
C LEU A 294 -5.71 -2.66 -27.55
N GLY A 295 -6.97 -2.44 -27.14
CA GLY A 295 -8.00 -3.45 -27.07
C GLY A 295 -7.74 -4.52 -26.00
N LEU A 296 -7.05 -4.15 -24.91
CA LEU A 296 -6.64 -5.06 -23.84
C LEU A 296 -7.54 -4.99 -22.60
N VAL A 297 -8.43 -4.00 -22.53
CA VAL A 297 -9.21 -3.69 -21.34
C VAL A 297 -10.08 -4.85 -20.86
N ASP A 298 -10.67 -5.62 -21.77
CA ASP A 298 -11.57 -6.73 -21.45
C ASP A 298 -10.85 -8.05 -21.11
N ASN A 299 -9.53 -8.07 -21.30
CA ASN A 299 -8.69 -9.23 -20.96
C ASN A 299 -7.56 -8.85 -19.97
N THR A 300 -7.68 -7.78 -19.21
CA THR A 300 -6.65 -7.35 -18.27
C THR A 300 -7.23 -7.16 -16.87
N ILE A 301 -6.67 -7.87 -15.90
CA ILE A 301 -6.87 -7.59 -14.47
C ILE A 301 -5.96 -6.43 -14.12
N VAL A 302 -6.54 -5.36 -13.60
CA VAL A 302 -5.79 -4.19 -13.11
C VAL A 302 -5.83 -4.16 -11.60
N VAL A 303 -4.66 -4.14 -10.98
CA VAL A 303 -4.50 -3.95 -9.53
C VAL A 303 -3.77 -2.64 -9.30
N LEU A 304 -4.39 -1.71 -8.57
CA LEU A 304 -3.74 -0.52 -8.08
C LEU A 304 -3.65 -0.61 -6.56
N TRP A 305 -2.45 -0.45 -6.03
CA TRP A 305 -2.18 -0.52 -4.60
C TRP A 305 -1.04 0.43 -4.21
N SER A 306 -1.05 0.86 -2.93
CA SER A 306 0.10 1.52 -2.31
C SER A 306 0.78 0.55 -1.36
N ASP A 307 2.08 0.69 -1.15
CA ASP A 307 2.81 -0.19 -0.24
C ASP A 307 2.42 0.02 1.23
N HIS A 308 2.10 1.24 1.63
CA HIS A 308 1.56 1.57 2.95
C HIS A 308 0.81 2.90 2.89
N GLY A 309 0.10 3.22 3.96
CA GLY A 309 -0.49 4.54 4.15
C GLY A 309 0.57 5.60 4.52
N TYR A 310 0.12 6.81 4.86
CA TYR A 310 1.00 7.94 5.11
C TYR A 310 0.33 8.98 5.99
N HIS A 311 1.04 9.49 7.00
CA HIS A 311 0.59 10.60 7.82
C HIS A 311 0.92 11.93 7.17
N LEU A 312 -0.01 12.87 7.31
CA LEU A 312 0.09 14.24 6.78
C LEU A 312 -0.03 15.29 7.89
N GLY A 313 0.35 14.92 9.13
CA GLY A 313 0.27 15.79 10.31
C GLY A 313 -0.79 15.35 11.32
N GLU A 314 -1.44 14.17 11.13
CA GLU A 314 -2.39 13.61 12.10
C GLU A 314 -1.74 13.38 13.46
N HIS A 315 -2.56 13.16 14.48
CA HIS A 315 -2.13 13.01 15.88
C HIS A 315 -1.22 14.15 16.32
N ASN A 316 -1.65 15.38 15.98
CA ASN A 316 -0.96 16.60 16.33
C ASN A 316 0.53 16.58 15.96
N GLY A 317 0.80 16.17 14.71
CA GLY A 317 2.12 16.30 14.09
C GLY A 317 2.89 15.04 13.77
N ILE A 318 2.22 13.90 13.62
CA ILE A 318 2.86 12.70 13.02
C ILE A 318 2.92 12.91 11.50
N TRP A 319 4.07 12.64 10.91
CA TRP A 319 4.31 12.67 9.48
C TRP A 319 4.93 11.39 8.99
N GLN A 320 4.73 11.10 7.71
CA GLN A 320 5.26 9.94 7.02
C GLN A 320 4.60 8.61 7.50
N LYS A 321 5.36 7.57 7.65
CA LYS A 321 4.96 6.19 7.88
C LYS A 321 5.58 5.61 9.14
N ARG A 322 5.56 4.31 9.30
CA ARG A 322 6.15 3.55 10.41
C ARG A 322 5.37 3.64 11.71
N THR A 323 4.05 3.86 11.66
CA THR A 323 3.16 3.74 12.82
C THR A 323 2.15 2.63 12.60
N LEU A 324 1.43 2.23 13.65
CA LEU A 324 0.36 1.23 13.57
C LEU A 324 -1.03 1.86 13.52
N PHE A 325 -1.11 3.21 13.49
CA PHE A 325 -2.35 3.95 13.30
C PHE A 325 -2.96 3.70 11.91
N GLU A 326 -4.26 3.99 11.80
CA GLU A 326 -5.04 3.79 10.58
C GLU A 326 -4.38 4.47 9.37
N GLN A 327 -3.80 5.68 9.55
CA GLN A 327 -3.21 6.47 8.47
C GLN A 327 -2.01 5.79 7.80
N ALA A 328 -1.21 5.01 8.54
CA ALA A 328 -0.06 4.32 7.98
C ALA A 328 -0.35 2.85 7.65
N SER A 329 -1.28 2.21 8.36
CA SER A 329 -1.60 0.78 8.19
C SER A 329 -2.64 0.53 7.09
N ARG A 330 -3.62 1.43 6.89
CA ARG A 330 -4.62 1.37 5.82
C ARG A 330 -4.09 1.99 4.55
N THR A 331 -4.32 1.32 3.41
CA THR A 331 -3.78 1.75 2.11
C THR A 331 -4.82 1.59 1.00
N PRO A 332 -4.73 2.37 -0.08
CA PRO A 332 -5.54 2.14 -1.26
C PRO A 332 -5.30 0.75 -1.85
N LEU A 333 -6.40 0.07 -2.19
CA LEU A 333 -6.43 -1.14 -2.99
C LEU A 333 -7.65 -1.11 -3.91
N ILE A 334 -7.42 -1.14 -5.21
CA ILE A 334 -8.48 -1.22 -6.23
C ILE A 334 -8.15 -2.39 -7.14
N ILE A 335 -9.08 -3.31 -7.33
CA ILE A 335 -8.94 -4.44 -8.25
C ILE A 335 -10.07 -4.38 -9.27
N ARG A 336 -9.73 -4.19 -10.54
CA ARG A 336 -10.63 -4.35 -11.67
C ARG A 336 -10.35 -5.70 -12.31
N ALA A 337 -11.28 -6.63 -12.20
CA ALA A 337 -11.19 -7.92 -12.88
C ALA A 337 -12.30 -8.01 -13.95
N PRO A 338 -11.99 -8.34 -15.22
CA PRO A 338 -12.99 -8.49 -16.25
C PRO A 338 -14.07 -9.49 -15.83
N GLY A 339 -15.35 -9.13 -15.98
CA GLY A 339 -16.49 -9.98 -15.63
C GLY A 339 -16.80 -10.09 -14.12
N ALA A 340 -16.01 -9.51 -13.24
CA ALA A 340 -16.32 -9.50 -11.80
C ALA A 340 -17.60 -8.71 -11.52
N ARG A 341 -18.57 -9.33 -10.84
CA ARG A 341 -19.90 -8.75 -10.60
C ARG A 341 -19.87 -7.57 -9.62
N GLY A 342 -18.85 -7.49 -8.78
CA GLY A 342 -18.66 -6.39 -7.84
C GLY A 342 -17.99 -5.16 -8.44
N ASN A 343 -17.55 -5.18 -9.70
CA ASN A 343 -16.96 -4.01 -10.34
C ASN A 343 -17.89 -2.79 -10.23
N GLY A 344 -17.33 -1.63 -9.94
CA GLY A 344 -18.06 -0.38 -9.71
C GLY A 344 -18.56 -0.17 -8.28
N THR A 345 -18.22 -1.07 -7.33
CA THR A 345 -18.68 -0.98 -5.95
C THR A 345 -17.53 -0.89 -4.95
N ALA A 346 -17.83 -0.40 -3.75
CA ALA A 346 -16.92 -0.38 -2.63
C ALA A 346 -17.11 -1.63 -1.75
N CYS A 347 -15.98 -2.20 -1.31
CA CYS A 347 -15.95 -3.29 -0.34
C CYS A 347 -15.45 -2.76 1.01
N THR A 348 -16.29 -2.82 2.04
CA THR A 348 -15.96 -2.38 3.40
C THR A 348 -15.39 -3.51 4.28
N ARG A 349 -15.15 -4.69 3.72
CA ARG A 349 -14.56 -5.82 4.46
C ARG A 349 -13.09 -5.58 4.75
N ILE A 350 -12.61 -6.06 5.89
CA ILE A 350 -11.18 -6.02 6.24
C ILE A 350 -10.45 -7.04 5.38
N VAL A 351 -9.45 -6.59 4.64
CA VAL A 351 -8.58 -7.42 3.81
C VAL A 351 -7.11 -7.06 4.04
N GLU A 352 -6.22 -7.97 3.70
CA GLU A 352 -4.78 -7.81 3.89
C GLU A 352 -4.04 -7.85 2.56
N PHE A 353 -2.87 -7.25 2.49
CA PHE A 353 -2.08 -7.26 1.25
C PHE A 353 -1.48 -8.62 0.89
N VAL A 354 -1.28 -9.51 1.87
CA VAL A 354 -0.93 -10.91 1.58
C VAL A 354 -2.04 -11.66 0.84
N ASP A 355 -3.27 -11.13 0.81
CA ASP A 355 -4.41 -11.66 0.06
C ASP A 355 -4.28 -11.41 -1.46
N ILE A 356 -3.46 -10.45 -1.89
CA ILE A 356 -3.31 -10.08 -3.31
C ILE A 356 -2.76 -11.26 -4.13
N TYR A 357 -1.74 -11.94 -3.63
CA TYR A 357 -1.12 -13.06 -4.33
C TYR A 357 -2.12 -14.19 -4.61
N PRO A 358 -2.77 -14.81 -3.59
CA PRO A 358 -3.76 -15.87 -3.85
C PRO A 358 -4.94 -15.37 -4.68
N THR A 359 -5.30 -14.09 -4.60
CA THR A 359 -6.36 -13.50 -5.43
C THR A 359 -6.00 -13.53 -6.91
N LEU A 360 -4.81 -13.03 -7.28
CA LEU A 360 -4.42 -12.96 -8.68
C LEU A 360 -4.22 -14.35 -9.30
N THR A 361 -3.69 -15.31 -8.53
CA THR A 361 -3.58 -16.69 -8.99
C THR A 361 -4.94 -17.35 -9.19
N ASP A 362 -5.90 -17.11 -8.27
CA ASP A 362 -7.28 -17.62 -8.40
C ASP A 362 -8.00 -17.01 -9.62
N LEU A 363 -7.90 -15.70 -9.81
CA LEU A 363 -8.49 -15.00 -10.96
C LEU A 363 -7.92 -15.49 -12.29
N ALA A 364 -6.65 -15.89 -12.33
CA ALA A 364 -5.98 -16.42 -13.50
C ALA A 364 -6.15 -17.95 -13.66
N GLY A 365 -6.91 -18.61 -12.78
CA GLY A 365 -7.09 -20.07 -12.80
C GLY A 365 -5.83 -20.86 -12.47
N LEU A 366 -4.87 -20.24 -11.78
CA LEU A 366 -3.58 -20.85 -11.44
C LEU A 366 -3.62 -21.44 -10.02
N LYS A 367 -2.89 -22.56 -9.87
CA LYS A 367 -2.67 -23.12 -8.52
C LYS A 367 -1.57 -22.31 -7.82
N PRO A 368 -1.87 -21.66 -6.67
CA PRO A 368 -0.85 -20.93 -5.93
C PRO A 368 0.19 -21.87 -5.31
N PRO A 369 1.40 -21.39 -5.04
CA PRO A 369 2.37 -22.12 -4.22
C PRO A 369 1.79 -22.47 -2.85
N LYS A 370 2.27 -23.57 -2.27
CA LYS A 370 1.90 -23.93 -0.90
C LYS A 370 2.52 -22.94 0.10
N GLY A 371 1.81 -22.68 1.19
CA GLY A 371 2.32 -21.88 2.31
C GLY A 371 2.07 -20.38 2.19
N LEU A 372 1.26 -19.92 1.22
CA LEU A 372 0.79 -18.53 1.23
C LEU A 372 -0.01 -18.25 2.50
N GLU A 373 0.16 -17.06 3.07
CA GLU A 373 -0.45 -16.66 4.35
C GLU A 373 -1.67 -15.75 4.19
N GLY A 374 -2.04 -15.47 2.94
CA GLY A 374 -3.26 -14.77 2.55
C GLY A 374 -4.32 -15.72 2.00
N ARG A 375 -5.48 -15.16 1.67
CA ARG A 375 -6.60 -15.86 1.04
C ARG A 375 -7.16 -15.09 -0.15
N SER A 376 -7.78 -15.78 -1.10
CA SER A 376 -8.34 -15.13 -2.29
C SER A 376 -9.48 -14.17 -1.94
N LEU A 377 -9.42 -12.96 -2.49
CA LEU A 377 -10.47 -11.94 -2.43
C LEU A 377 -11.53 -12.12 -3.52
N ARG A 378 -11.44 -13.16 -4.36
CA ARG A 378 -12.41 -13.42 -5.43
C ARG A 378 -13.86 -13.40 -4.94
N PRO A 379 -14.24 -13.98 -3.78
CA PRO A 379 -15.61 -13.88 -3.27
C PRO A 379 -16.08 -12.43 -3.06
N LEU A 380 -15.17 -11.53 -2.67
CA LEU A 380 -15.46 -10.10 -2.49
C LEU A 380 -15.46 -9.33 -3.81
N LEU A 381 -14.70 -9.78 -4.82
CA LEU A 381 -14.77 -9.23 -6.17
C LEU A 381 -16.09 -9.60 -6.87
N ASP A 382 -16.67 -10.76 -6.53
CA ASP A 382 -17.98 -11.17 -7.02
C ASP A 382 -19.14 -10.53 -6.25
N ASN A 383 -18.98 -10.40 -4.92
CA ASN A 383 -19.98 -9.81 -4.04
C ASN A 383 -19.28 -9.06 -2.90
N PRO A 384 -19.07 -7.73 -3.03
CA PRO A 384 -18.44 -6.90 -1.99
C PRO A 384 -19.12 -6.94 -0.61
N LEU A 385 -20.39 -7.36 -0.56
CA LEU A 385 -21.17 -7.51 0.67
C LEU A 385 -21.16 -8.92 1.24
N ALA A 386 -20.47 -9.89 0.60
CA ALA A 386 -20.42 -11.27 1.06
C ALA A 386 -20.00 -11.37 2.53
N LYS A 387 -20.44 -12.43 3.21
CA LYS A 387 -19.98 -12.73 4.56
C LYS A 387 -18.46 -12.96 4.51
N TRP A 388 -17.75 -12.21 5.33
CA TRP A 388 -16.30 -12.23 5.37
C TRP A 388 -15.84 -12.04 6.81
N ASP A 389 -15.23 -13.05 7.35
CA ASP A 389 -14.59 -12.99 8.67
C ASP A 389 -13.16 -12.49 8.47
N GLY A 390 -13.01 -11.17 8.49
CA GLY A 390 -11.76 -10.47 8.21
C GLY A 390 -11.20 -9.76 9.42
N HIS A 391 -9.91 -9.95 9.62
CA HIS A 391 -9.06 -9.13 10.47
C HIS A 391 -7.77 -8.86 9.69
N ALA A 392 -7.07 -7.79 10.07
CA ALA A 392 -5.76 -7.48 9.50
C ALA A 392 -4.72 -7.37 10.60
N ILE A 393 -3.54 -7.92 10.35
CA ILE A 393 -2.40 -7.83 11.27
C ILE A 393 -1.31 -6.99 10.61
N THR A 394 -0.98 -5.90 11.29
CA THR A 394 0.12 -5.00 10.92
C THR A 394 1.13 -4.97 12.06
N GLN A 395 2.41 -4.95 11.73
CA GLN A 395 3.48 -4.90 12.72
C GLN A 395 4.53 -3.86 12.38
N VAL A 396 5.32 -3.46 13.37
CA VAL A 396 6.47 -2.57 13.15
C VAL A 396 7.54 -2.84 14.20
N LEU A 397 8.79 -2.85 13.76
CA LEU A 397 9.94 -2.93 14.66
C LEU A 397 10.47 -1.53 14.94
N ARG A 398 10.46 -1.12 16.21
CA ARG A 398 11.15 0.07 16.70
C ARG A 398 12.60 -0.25 17.01
N PRO A 399 13.57 0.49 16.50
CA PRO A 399 14.96 0.36 16.97
C PRO A 399 15.09 0.86 18.42
N ALA A 400 16.15 0.46 19.08
CA ALA A 400 16.59 1.13 20.29
C ALA A 400 17.02 2.57 19.93
N ASP A 401 16.53 3.53 20.68
CA ASP A 401 16.87 4.96 20.55
C ASP A 401 16.91 5.64 21.93
N GLN A 402 16.93 6.97 21.96
CA GLN A 402 16.91 7.71 23.24
C GLN A 402 15.62 7.50 24.06
N ARG A 403 14.52 7.06 23.44
CA ARG A 403 13.22 6.83 24.07
C ARG A 403 13.02 5.34 24.47
N LEU A 404 13.65 4.41 23.75
CA LEU A 404 13.49 2.97 23.91
C LEU A 404 14.85 2.32 24.13
N ALA A 405 15.11 1.82 25.33
CA ALA A 405 16.41 1.21 25.70
C ALA A 405 16.77 -0.05 24.90
N LYS A 406 15.78 -0.71 24.28
CA LYS A 406 15.94 -1.91 23.45
C LYS A 406 14.97 -1.89 22.29
N PRO A 407 15.22 -2.68 21.21
CA PRO A 407 14.25 -2.83 20.14
C PRO A 407 12.89 -3.33 20.66
N VAL A 408 11.80 -2.76 20.14
CA VAL A 408 10.43 -3.07 20.51
C VAL A 408 9.62 -3.44 19.27
N MET A 409 9.04 -4.65 19.27
CA MET A 409 8.07 -5.04 18.26
C MET A 409 6.68 -4.57 18.69
N GLY A 410 6.02 -3.79 17.82
CA GLY A 410 4.60 -3.49 17.91
C GLY A 410 3.81 -4.39 16.97
N ARG A 411 2.67 -4.88 17.45
CA ARG A 411 1.71 -5.65 16.65
C ARG A 411 0.31 -5.13 16.85
N SER A 412 -0.40 -4.92 15.76
CA SER A 412 -1.77 -4.42 15.74
C SER A 412 -2.68 -5.40 15.05
N ILE A 413 -3.86 -5.65 15.63
CA ILE A 413 -4.95 -6.35 14.96
C ILE A 413 -6.13 -5.40 14.76
N ARG A 414 -6.61 -5.32 13.52
CA ARG A 414 -7.74 -4.51 13.08
C ARG A 414 -8.91 -5.44 12.72
N THR A 415 -10.04 -5.25 13.38
CA THR A 415 -11.31 -5.96 13.10
C THR A 415 -12.35 -4.99 12.54
N GLY A 416 -13.57 -5.42 12.33
CA GLY A 416 -14.65 -4.56 11.80
C GLY A 416 -14.88 -3.28 12.61
N ARG A 417 -14.81 -3.35 13.95
CA ARG A 417 -15.02 -2.22 14.87
C ARG A 417 -13.74 -1.80 15.59
N TRP A 418 -12.89 -2.73 16.00
CA TRP A 418 -11.82 -2.49 16.96
C TRP A 418 -10.44 -2.53 16.31
N ARG A 419 -9.52 -1.70 16.81
CA ARG A 419 -8.08 -1.88 16.69
C ARG A 419 -7.48 -2.11 18.07
N TYR A 420 -6.73 -3.18 18.21
CA TYR A 420 -5.90 -3.46 19.38
C TYR A 420 -4.45 -3.51 18.96
N THR A 421 -3.58 -2.80 19.69
CA THR A 421 -2.14 -2.79 19.45
C THR A 421 -1.40 -3.07 20.75
N ASP A 422 -0.42 -3.95 20.72
CA ASP A 422 0.53 -4.10 21.80
C ASP A 422 1.98 -3.85 21.37
N TRP A 423 2.76 -3.34 22.31
CA TRP A 423 4.18 -3.05 22.16
C TRP A 423 4.97 -3.91 23.13
N ALA A 424 5.88 -4.80 22.59
CA ALA A 424 6.62 -5.79 23.36
C ALA A 424 5.67 -6.66 24.25
N GLU A 425 4.62 -7.20 23.63
CA GLU A 425 3.61 -8.04 24.31
C GLU A 425 2.94 -7.31 25.51
N GLY A 426 2.76 -5.99 25.36
CA GLY A 426 2.18 -5.09 26.36
C GLY A 426 3.17 -4.44 27.32
N ASN A 427 4.46 -4.86 27.34
CA ASN A 427 5.46 -4.33 28.28
C ASN A 427 5.90 -2.87 27.94
N SER A 428 5.64 -2.39 26.72
CA SER A 428 5.97 -1.03 26.28
C SER A 428 4.74 -0.23 25.88
N GLY A 429 3.56 -0.66 26.31
CA GLY A 429 2.28 0.00 26.10
C GLY A 429 1.27 -0.85 25.33
N VAL A 430 0.01 -0.48 25.49
CA VAL A 430 -1.15 -1.10 24.84
C VAL A 430 -2.08 0.00 24.36
N GLU A 431 -2.74 -0.23 23.22
CA GLU A 431 -3.72 0.68 22.66
C GLU A 431 -4.99 -0.08 22.27
N LEU A 432 -6.15 0.53 22.51
CA LEU A 432 -7.45 0.04 22.02
C LEU A 432 -8.27 1.21 21.49
N TYR A 433 -8.70 1.12 20.23
CA TYR A 433 -9.50 2.14 19.57
C TYR A 433 -10.81 1.56 19.05
N ASP A 434 -11.94 2.26 19.26
CA ASP A 434 -13.27 1.91 18.78
C ASP A 434 -13.60 2.67 17.49
N HIS A 435 -13.34 2.12 16.34
CA HIS A 435 -13.60 2.78 15.05
C HIS A 435 -15.07 3.02 14.71
N ALA A 436 -16.02 2.53 15.50
CA ALA A 436 -17.43 2.90 15.35
C ALA A 436 -17.70 4.31 15.89
N ASN A 437 -16.95 4.73 16.92
CA ASN A 437 -17.13 6.00 17.62
C ASN A 437 -15.92 6.95 17.44
N ASP A 438 -14.74 6.39 17.22
CA ASP A 438 -13.47 7.11 17.09
C ASP A 438 -12.64 6.57 15.90
N PRO A 439 -13.04 6.84 14.66
CA PRO A 439 -12.32 6.37 13.47
C PRO A 439 -10.95 7.02 13.28
N MET A 440 -10.65 8.09 14.03
CA MET A 440 -9.38 8.82 13.98
C MET A 440 -8.38 8.37 15.04
N GLU A 441 -8.79 7.47 15.95
CA GLU A 441 -7.94 6.89 17.00
C GLU A 441 -7.42 7.94 18.00
N PHE A 442 -8.29 8.88 18.40
CA PHE A 442 -7.94 9.97 19.34
C PHE A 442 -7.99 9.55 20.82
N ASN A 443 -8.73 8.47 21.16
CA ASN A 443 -8.95 8.06 22.54
C ASN A 443 -8.49 6.63 22.76
N ASN A 444 -7.38 6.44 23.46
CA ASN A 444 -6.87 5.13 23.81
C ASN A 444 -7.64 4.52 25.00
N LEU A 445 -8.63 3.69 24.72
CA LEU A 445 -9.47 3.04 25.71
C LEU A 445 -8.71 2.01 26.58
N ALA A 446 -7.44 1.68 26.26
CA ALA A 446 -6.65 0.72 27.02
C ALA A 446 -6.13 1.28 28.34
N LEU A 447 -6.08 2.61 28.53
CA LEU A 447 -5.58 3.23 29.78
C LEU A 447 -6.56 3.06 30.94
N GLU A 448 -7.86 3.34 30.69
CA GLU A 448 -8.93 3.22 31.67
C GLU A 448 -10.08 2.39 31.08
N PRO A 449 -9.86 1.07 30.86
CA PRO A 449 -10.81 0.25 30.14
C PRO A 449 -12.06 -0.01 30.99
N ASP A 450 -13.23 0.27 30.41
CA ASP A 450 -14.52 -0.16 30.94
C ASP A 450 -14.68 -1.70 30.83
N PRO A 451 -15.77 -2.32 31.35
CA PRO A 451 -15.95 -3.77 31.27
C PRO A 451 -16.00 -4.32 29.83
N GLU A 452 -16.57 -3.60 28.86
CA GLU A 452 -16.59 -4.01 27.43
C GLU A 452 -15.18 -3.99 26.87
N ALA A 453 -14.45 -2.90 27.05
CA ALA A 453 -13.09 -2.73 26.56
C ALA A 453 -12.13 -3.80 27.11
N ARG A 454 -12.24 -4.18 28.40
CA ARG A 454 -11.44 -5.26 29.00
C ARG A 454 -11.66 -6.60 28.32
N VAL A 455 -12.93 -6.96 28.05
CA VAL A 455 -13.28 -8.21 27.38
C VAL A 455 -12.75 -8.19 25.94
N VAL A 456 -12.94 -7.08 25.22
CA VAL A 456 -12.45 -6.90 23.85
C VAL A 456 -10.93 -7.02 23.78
N MET A 457 -10.20 -6.34 24.67
CA MET A 457 -8.73 -6.44 24.74
C MET A 457 -8.26 -7.88 24.93
N GLN A 458 -8.86 -8.63 25.84
CA GLN A 458 -8.50 -10.03 26.07
C GLN A 458 -8.74 -10.90 24.82
N GLN A 459 -9.88 -10.71 24.15
CA GLN A 459 -10.20 -11.46 22.94
C GLN A 459 -9.25 -11.13 21.79
N LEU A 460 -8.97 -9.84 21.55
CA LEU A 460 -8.11 -9.39 20.46
C LEU A 460 -6.64 -9.75 20.71
N ARG A 461 -6.17 -9.65 21.96
CA ARG A 461 -4.84 -10.13 22.35
C ARG A 461 -4.68 -11.62 22.05
N LYS A 462 -5.63 -12.44 22.49
CA LYS A 462 -5.62 -13.89 22.20
C LYS A 462 -5.61 -14.19 20.70
N LEU A 463 -6.43 -13.44 19.91
CA LEU A 463 -6.48 -13.59 18.46
C LEU A 463 -5.15 -13.18 17.82
N LEU A 464 -4.55 -12.08 18.27
CA LEU A 464 -3.25 -11.61 17.80
C LEU A 464 -2.14 -12.64 18.09
N GLU A 465 -2.07 -13.18 19.31
CA GLU A 465 -1.11 -14.21 19.70
C GLU A 465 -1.23 -15.49 18.85
N GLN A 466 -2.46 -15.91 18.53
CA GLN A 466 -2.70 -17.07 17.66
C GLN A 466 -2.23 -16.88 16.22
N LYS A 467 -2.19 -15.65 15.74
CA LYS A 467 -1.90 -15.31 14.34
C LYS A 467 -0.50 -14.76 14.14
N ALA A 468 0.09 -14.12 15.14
CA ALA A 468 1.45 -13.62 15.10
C ALA A 468 2.42 -14.72 15.58
N SER A 469 3.08 -15.41 14.67
CA SER A 469 3.92 -16.60 14.96
C SER A 469 5.42 -16.30 15.13
N GLY A 470 5.85 -15.03 15.12
CA GLY A 470 7.26 -14.65 15.11
C GLY A 470 7.82 -14.22 16.45
N LYS A 471 8.98 -14.78 16.86
CA LYS A 471 9.79 -14.23 17.96
C LYS A 471 10.42 -12.91 17.52
N VAL A 472 10.54 -11.94 18.44
CA VAL A 472 11.24 -10.66 18.18
C VAL A 472 12.66 -10.95 17.66
N PRO A 473 13.08 -10.33 16.53
CA PRO A 473 14.44 -10.51 16.03
C PRO A 473 15.47 -10.04 17.06
N THR A 474 16.47 -10.87 17.32
CA THR A 474 17.60 -10.54 18.20
C THR A 474 18.74 -9.82 17.46
N THR A 475 18.64 -9.69 16.14
CA THR A 475 19.68 -9.05 15.31
C THR A 475 19.68 -7.53 15.52
N PRO A 476 20.83 -6.91 15.79
CA PRO A 476 20.90 -5.47 16.01
C PRO A 476 20.50 -4.71 14.76
N PHE A 477 19.53 -3.79 14.91
CA PHE A 477 19.25 -2.77 13.93
C PHE A 477 20.49 -1.88 13.76
N ASN A 478 20.92 -1.61 12.53
CA ASN A 478 22.04 -0.72 12.27
C ASN A 478 21.53 0.71 12.01
N PRO A 479 21.57 1.62 13.00
CA PRO A 479 21.04 2.98 12.86
C PRO A 479 21.84 3.88 11.91
N LYS A 480 23.02 3.45 11.46
CA LYS A 480 23.90 4.26 10.60
C LYS A 480 23.51 4.27 9.12
N ARG A 481 22.44 3.52 8.71
CA ARG A 481 22.00 3.40 7.32
C ARG A 481 20.70 4.13 7.00
N LEU A 482 20.18 4.96 7.92
CA LEU A 482 19.02 5.83 7.68
C LEU A 482 19.42 7.16 7.07
#